data_9637cfaab801d888d6441d58e3694610
#
_entry.id   9637cfaab801d888d6441d58e3694610
#
_cell.length_a   1.000
_cell.length_b   1.000
_cell.length_c   1.000
_cell.angle_alpha   90.00
_cell.angle_beta   90.00
_cell.angle_gamma   90.00
#
_symmetry.space_group_name_H-M   'P 1'
#
loop_
_entity.id
_entity.type
_entity.pdbx_description
1 polymer ?
#
loop_
_entity_poly.entity_id
_entity_poly.type
_entity_poly.pdbx_seq_one_letter_code
_entity_poly.pdbx_strand_id
1 'polypeptide(L)'
;LRHSSAASDVYKRQSVHLQNSGYETAHIGKIHMAHKRGKDHVRPGFDYWFSFIGQGQYFNPNVNDNGKEIKLEGYITDILTEKTIDWLKNKRDPNKPFSVNLWHKAVHEKHLPAPRHKDLFKNEPLPEPPHEMHKETFKGKPEWQRRKTFGFKWDKNKKVPKVLEEKRWPINKFKNMQLLRSLIAIDESLGSVLKALDEIGELENTVIIYSSDNGYFMGEHTFKDKRLAYESSIRVPMIISYPKLISKNTVIHEQCLNCLLYTSDAADEWRS
;
A
#
# COMPACT_ATOMS: atom_id res chain seq x y z
N LEU A 1 -25.31 -1.30 9.33
CA LEU A 1 -24.00 -1.40 8.67
C LEU A 1 -23.06 -2.35 9.42
N ARG A 2 -23.34 -3.67 9.32
CA ARG A 2 -22.52 -4.73 9.93
C ARG A 2 -21.56 -5.39 8.91
N HIS A 3 -21.23 -4.71 7.81
CA HIS A 3 -20.48 -5.34 6.71
C HIS A 3 -18.95 -5.16 6.76
N SER A 4 -18.40 -4.43 7.75
CA SER A 4 -16.95 -4.30 7.87
C SER A 4 -16.27 -5.45 8.61
N SER A 5 -17.05 -6.31 9.31
CA SER A 5 -16.47 -7.43 10.05
C SER A 5 -16.08 -8.61 9.16
N ALA A 6 -16.87 -8.92 8.14
CA ALA A 6 -16.60 -10.06 7.25
C ALA A 6 -15.32 -9.86 6.43
N ALA A 7 -15.10 -8.66 5.84
CA ALA A 7 -13.87 -8.39 5.10
C ALA A 7 -12.62 -8.42 6.00
N SER A 8 -12.71 -7.91 7.24
CA SER A 8 -11.60 -7.99 8.20
C SER A 8 -11.33 -9.43 8.67
N ASP A 9 -12.33 -10.30 8.62
CA ASP A 9 -12.18 -11.70 9.00
C ASP A 9 -11.57 -12.55 7.88
N VAL A 10 -11.76 -12.16 6.62
CA VAL A 10 -11.09 -12.82 5.47
C VAL A 10 -9.56 -12.63 5.53
N TYR A 11 -9.07 -11.42 5.78
CA TYR A 11 -7.63 -11.18 5.94
C TYR A 11 -7.02 -11.94 7.12
N LYS A 12 -7.76 -12.10 8.21
CA LYS A 12 -7.32 -12.94 9.33
C LYS A 12 -7.22 -14.41 8.96
N ARG A 13 -8.10 -14.86 8.05
CA ARG A 13 -8.13 -16.27 7.64
C ARG A 13 -6.89 -16.67 6.87
N GLN A 14 -6.41 -15.89 5.90
CA GLN A 14 -5.25 -16.25 5.10
C GLN A 14 -4.00 -16.47 5.97
N SER A 15 -3.64 -15.50 6.81
CA SER A 15 -2.47 -15.64 7.69
C SER A 15 -2.63 -16.79 8.70
N VAL A 16 -3.86 -16.99 9.23
CA VAL A 16 -4.16 -18.13 10.11
C VAL A 16 -4.04 -19.45 9.36
N HIS A 17 -4.53 -19.53 8.14
CA HIS A 17 -4.40 -20.76 7.31
C HIS A 17 -2.95 -21.07 6.99
N LEU A 18 -2.16 -20.08 6.59
CA LEU A 18 -0.72 -20.24 6.36
C LEU A 18 -0.01 -20.74 7.62
N GLN A 19 -0.29 -20.14 8.78
CA GLN A 19 0.27 -20.56 10.06
C GLN A 19 -0.14 -22.01 10.41
N ASN A 20 -1.42 -22.35 10.23
CA ASN A 20 -1.91 -23.71 10.45
C ASN A 20 -1.31 -24.73 9.47
N SER A 21 -0.88 -24.28 8.30
CA SER A 21 -0.19 -25.09 7.29
C SER A 21 1.32 -25.19 7.52
N GLY A 22 1.81 -24.69 8.66
CA GLY A 22 3.21 -24.80 9.05
C GLY A 22 4.11 -23.64 8.61
N TYR A 23 3.56 -22.62 7.98
CA TYR A 23 4.31 -21.41 7.65
C TYR A 23 4.62 -20.59 8.91
N GLU A 24 5.80 -20.03 8.96
CA GLU A 24 6.10 -18.96 9.90
C GLU A 24 5.71 -17.61 9.26
N THR A 25 4.93 -16.83 9.98
CA THR A 25 4.22 -15.67 9.42
C THR A 25 4.64 -14.37 10.08
N ALA A 26 4.93 -13.35 9.28
CA ALA A 26 5.27 -12.02 9.76
C ALA A 26 4.42 -10.93 9.12
N HIS A 27 4.01 -9.94 9.92
CA HIS A 27 3.49 -8.68 9.45
C HIS A 27 4.40 -7.54 9.86
N ILE A 28 4.91 -6.79 8.90
CA ILE A 28 5.82 -5.69 9.11
C ILE A 28 5.28 -4.47 8.34
N GLY A 29 4.75 -3.49 9.06
CA GLY A 29 4.30 -2.27 8.43
C GLY A 29 2.93 -1.75 8.83
N LYS A 30 2.30 -1.02 7.90
CA LYS A 30 1.08 -0.28 8.12
C LYS A 30 -0.13 -1.19 8.28
N ILE A 31 -0.94 -0.88 9.29
CA ILE A 31 -2.28 -1.44 9.45
C ILE A 31 -3.29 -0.31 9.70
N HIS A 32 -4.29 -0.19 8.84
CA HIS A 32 -5.29 0.89 8.94
C HIS A 32 -6.70 0.36 9.23
N MET A 33 -6.79 -0.81 9.82
CA MET A 33 -8.07 -1.43 10.19
C MET A 33 -8.17 -1.57 11.70
N ALA A 34 -9.41 -1.42 12.22
CA ALA A 34 -9.75 -1.66 13.62
C ALA A 34 -9.04 -0.76 14.66
N HIS A 35 -9.15 0.56 14.49
CA HIS A 35 -8.65 1.56 15.45
C HIS A 35 -9.13 1.40 16.90
N LYS A 36 -10.18 0.62 17.13
CA LYS A 36 -10.77 0.40 18.47
C LYS A 36 -10.07 -0.68 19.29
N ARG A 37 -9.16 -1.43 18.70
CA ARG A 37 -8.37 -2.45 19.42
C ARG A 37 -7.04 -1.83 19.81
N GLY A 38 -6.76 -1.60 21.03
CA GLY A 38 -5.59 -0.91 21.60
C GLY A 38 -4.28 -0.91 20.77
N LYS A 39 -3.34 -0.10 21.14
CA LYS A 39 -2.08 0.06 20.40
C LYS A 39 -1.15 -1.15 20.51
N ASP A 40 -1.37 -1.98 21.53
CA ASP A 40 -0.67 -3.23 21.87
C ASP A 40 -1.22 -4.46 21.14
N HIS A 41 -2.29 -4.30 20.35
CA HIS A 41 -2.97 -5.41 19.71
C HIS A 41 -2.14 -6.08 18.62
N VAL A 42 -1.80 -7.35 18.81
CA VAL A 42 -1.26 -8.26 17.80
C VAL A 42 -2.41 -9.01 17.14
N ARG A 43 -2.37 -9.18 15.82
CA ARG A 43 -3.44 -9.89 15.11
C ARG A 43 -3.18 -11.39 15.04
N PRO A 44 -4.23 -12.21 15.15
CA PRO A 44 -4.12 -13.66 14.94
C PRO A 44 -3.53 -14.00 13.57
N GLY A 45 -2.77 -15.08 13.51
CA GLY A 45 -2.16 -15.58 12.28
C GLY A 45 -0.78 -15.01 11.99
N PHE A 46 -0.16 -14.31 12.94
CA PHE A 46 1.20 -13.81 12.80
C PHE A 46 2.05 -14.22 14.00
N ASP A 47 3.19 -14.86 13.70
CA ASP A 47 4.22 -15.23 14.68
C ASP A 47 5.10 -14.02 15.02
N TYR A 48 5.29 -13.12 14.06
CA TYR A 48 5.96 -11.85 14.25
C TYR A 48 5.09 -10.67 13.82
N TRP A 49 5.00 -9.67 14.69
CA TRP A 49 4.17 -8.49 14.47
C TRP A 49 4.94 -7.21 14.74
N PHE A 50 5.19 -6.44 13.68
CA PHE A 50 5.81 -5.13 13.77
C PHE A 50 4.99 -4.13 12.98
N SER A 51 4.24 -3.25 13.65
CA SER A 51 3.19 -2.48 13.00
C SER A 51 3.00 -1.10 13.64
N PHE A 52 2.28 -0.25 12.97
CA PHE A 52 1.75 1.00 13.51
C PHE A 52 0.29 1.18 13.10
N ILE A 53 -0.51 1.81 13.98
CA ILE A 53 -1.93 2.00 13.77
C ILE A 53 -2.18 3.29 12.98
N GLY A 54 -3.17 3.22 12.08
CA GLY A 54 -3.62 4.37 11.30
C GLY A 54 -2.61 4.79 10.25
N GLN A 55 -2.31 6.07 10.19
CA GLN A 55 -1.45 6.63 9.14
C GLN A 55 0.05 6.58 9.50
N GLY A 56 0.40 6.39 10.75
CA GLY A 56 1.79 6.38 11.21
C GLY A 56 2.54 7.68 10.93
N GLN A 57 3.83 7.67 11.21
CA GLN A 57 4.76 8.79 11.01
C GLN A 57 5.84 8.40 10.01
N TYR A 58 6.34 9.36 9.22
CA TYR A 58 7.46 9.11 8.31
C TYR A 58 8.80 9.08 9.04
N PHE A 59 8.93 9.88 10.07
CA PHE A 59 10.14 9.97 10.90
C PHE A 59 9.81 9.69 12.34
N ASN A 60 10.72 9.02 13.01
CA ASN A 60 10.68 8.70 14.44
C ASN A 60 9.34 8.10 14.88
N PRO A 61 8.91 6.99 14.23
CA PRO A 61 7.59 6.43 14.44
C PRO A 61 7.40 5.79 15.81
N ASN A 62 6.16 5.85 16.32
CA ASN A 62 5.71 4.93 17.34
C ASN A 62 5.19 3.66 16.66
N VAL A 63 5.65 2.51 17.11
CA VAL A 63 5.33 1.20 16.55
C VAL A 63 4.95 0.22 17.66
N ASN A 64 4.24 -0.82 17.28
CA ASN A 64 3.97 -1.99 18.10
C ASN A 64 4.89 -3.12 17.63
N ASP A 65 5.80 -3.52 18.48
CA ASP A 65 6.68 -4.68 18.26
C ASP A 65 6.19 -5.83 19.18
N ASN A 66 5.49 -6.81 18.60
CA ASN A 66 4.91 -7.96 19.30
C ASN A 66 4.10 -7.60 20.56
N GLY A 67 3.24 -6.58 20.47
CA GLY A 67 2.39 -6.12 21.57
C GLY A 67 3.01 -5.03 22.44
N LYS A 68 4.28 -4.69 22.25
CA LYS A 68 4.96 -3.62 22.99
C LYS A 68 5.04 -2.36 22.16
N GLU A 69 4.49 -1.26 22.68
CA GLU A 69 4.66 0.06 22.02
C GLU A 69 6.06 0.60 22.28
N ILE A 70 6.78 0.91 21.21
CA ILE A 70 8.11 1.52 21.24
C ILE A 70 8.18 2.71 20.30
N LYS A 71 9.02 3.67 20.64
CA LYS A 71 9.37 4.81 19.75
C LYS A 71 10.75 4.54 19.16
N LEU A 72 10.84 4.68 17.84
CA LEU A 72 12.10 4.49 17.12
C LEU A 72 12.56 5.80 16.50
N GLU A 73 13.85 5.92 16.26
CA GLU A 73 14.43 7.00 15.47
C GLU A 73 14.65 6.55 14.03
N GLY A 74 14.53 7.48 13.08
CA GLY A 74 14.82 7.24 11.69
C GLY A 74 13.60 7.31 10.77
N TYR A 75 13.81 6.91 9.52
CA TYR A 75 12.81 6.95 8.45
C TYR A 75 12.06 5.61 8.38
N ILE A 76 10.74 5.68 8.41
CA ILE A 76 9.90 4.47 8.58
C ILE A 76 10.13 3.41 7.49
N THR A 77 10.35 3.80 6.22
CA THR A 77 10.58 2.82 5.15
C THR A 77 11.86 2.04 5.39
N ASP A 78 12.93 2.71 5.84
CA ASP A 78 14.21 2.06 6.16
C ASP A 78 14.05 1.12 7.35
N ILE A 79 13.39 1.59 8.42
CA ILE A 79 13.09 0.79 9.62
C ILE A 79 12.33 -0.51 9.26
N LEU A 80 11.28 -0.40 8.42
CA LEU A 80 10.50 -1.57 8.01
C LEU A 80 11.35 -2.54 7.18
N THR A 81 12.21 -2.01 6.32
CA THR A 81 13.14 -2.81 5.50
C THR A 81 14.13 -3.56 6.38
N GLU A 82 14.79 -2.88 7.31
CA GLU A 82 15.73 -3.46 8.26
C GLU A 82 15.08 -4.54 9.12
N LYS A 83 13.87 -4.29 9.62
CA LYS A 83 13.11 -5.27 10.40
C LYS A 83 12.73 -6.51 9.58
N THR A 84 12.41 -6.32 8.30
CA THR A 84 12.13 -7.45 7.40
C THR A 84 13.37 -8.28 7.15
N ILE A 85 14.49 -7.64 6.86
CA ILE A 85 15.77 -8.34 6.64
C ILE A 85 16.24 -9.06 7.92
N ASP A 86 16.15 -8.39 9.06
CA ASP A 86 16.49 -9.01 10.35
C ASP A 86 15.62 -10.23 10.66
N TRP A 87 14.32 -10.14 10.40
CA TRP A 87 13.43 -11.28 10.58
C TRP A 87 13.77 -12.43 9.64
N LEU A 88 13.99 -12.15 8.35
CA LEU A 88 14.34 -13.17 7.36
C LEU A 88 15.63 -13.90 7.69
N LYS A 89 16.66 -13.19 8.17
CA LYS A 89 17.99 -13.74 8.39
C LYS A 89 18.21 -14.32 9.77
N ASN A 90 17.62 -13.71 10.81
CA ASN A 90 18.04 -13.93 12.18
C ASN A 90 16.92 -14.44 13.10
N LYS A 91 15.64 -14.30 12.73
CA LYS A 91 14.54 -14.58 13.66
C LYS A 91 13.67 -15.74 13.26
N ARG A 92 13.42 -15.92 11.95
CA ARG A 92 12.62 -17.05 11.48
C ARG A 92 13.33 -18.38 11.66
N ASP A 93 12.58 -19.45 11.80
CA ASP A 93 13.09 -20.80 11.69
C ASP A 93 13.49 -21.11 10.22
N PRO A 94 14.77 -21.38 9.91
CA PRO A 94 15.20 -21.63 8.54
C PRO A 94 14.62 -22.92 7.94
N ASN A 95 14.10 -23.83 8.77
CA ASN A 95 13.53 -25.10 8.33
C ASN A 95 12.03 -25.01 8.04
N LYS A 96 11.40 -23.84 8.25
CA LYS A 96 9.98 -23.64 7.96
C LYS A 96 9.77 -22.77 6.73
N PRO A 97 8.72 -23.05 5.92
CA PRO A 97 8.26 -22.10 4.94
C PRO A 97 7.79 -20.82 5.64
N PHE A 98 7.86 -19.70 4.94
CA PHE A 98 7.52 -18.42 5.54
C PHE A 98 6.59 -17.57 4.67
N SER A 99 5.88 -16.65 5.31
CA SER A 99 5.08 -15.62 4.67
C SER A 99 5.29 -14.27 5.35
N VAL A 100 5.69 -13.26 4.58
CA VAL A 100 5.94 -11.90 5.07
C VAL A 100 5.06 -10.89 4.37
N ASN A 101 4.33 -10.11 5.14
CA ASN A 101 3.61 -8.93 4.68
C ASN A 101 4.44 -7.68 5.01
N LEU A 102 5.15 -7.13 4.02
CA LEU A 102 5.86 -5.85 4.15
C LEU A 102 5.00 -4.73 3.59
N TRP A 103 4.33 -3.97 4.44
CA TRP A 103 3.38 -2.93 4.06
C TRP A 103 3.88 -1.54 4.44
N HIS A 104 4.44 -0.85 3.47
CA HIS A 104 4.99 0.48 3.67
C HIS A 104 3.93 1.56 3.95
N LYS A 105 4.33 2.59 4.68
CA LYS A 105 3.57 3.84 4.79
C LYS A 105 3.67 4.68 3.51
N ALA A 106 4.84 4.73 2.91
CA ALA A 106 5.08 5.43 1.66
C ALA A 106 4.23 4.74 0.54
N VAL A 107 3.63 5.49 -0.35
CA VAL A 107 3.78 6.93 -0.56
C VAL A 107 2.58 7.75 -0.01
N HIS A 108 1.91 7.30 1.05
CA HIS A 108 0.72 7.97 1.59
C HIS A 108 1.01 9.44 1.97
N GLU A 109 0.01 10.30 1.87
CA GLU A 109 0.11 11.71 2.31
C GLU A 109 0.66 11.75 3.76
N LYS A 110 1.65 12.54 4.08
CA LYS A 110 2.17 13.82 3.54
C LYS A 110 3.30 13.69 2.49
N HIS A 111 3.59 12.52 1.96
CA HIS A 111 4.63 12.32 0.95
C HIS A 111 5.99 12.89 1.38
N LEU A 112 6.51 12.45 2.51
CA LEU A 112 7.82 12.90 2.99
C LEU A 112 8.90 11.90 2.53
N PRO A 113 9.78 12.29 1.61
CA PRO A 113 10.86 11.42 1.16
C PRO A 113 11.94 11.26 2.22
N ALA A 114 12.73 10.22 2.08
CA ALA A 114 13.96 10.08 2.87
C ALA A 114 14.88 11.29 2.63
N PRO A 115 15.66 11.74 3.63
CA PRO A 115 16.56 12.89 3.48
C PRO A 115 17.53 12.78 2.30
N ARG A 116 18.00 11.56 2.00
CA ARG A 116 18.87 11.26 0.86
C ARG A 116 18.20 11.48 -0.50
N HIS A 117 16.87 11.51 -0.56
CA HIS A 117 16.09 11.67 -1.80
C HIS A 117 15.52 13.09 -1.98
N LYS A 118 15.74 14.00 -1.04
CA LYS A 118 15.12 15.34 -1.03
C LYS A 118 15.38 16.17 -2.29
N ASP A 119 16.53 15.96 -2.92
CA ASP A 119 16.98 16.71 -4.09
C ASP A 119 16.89 15.93 -5.40
N LEU A 120 16.43 14.66 -5.38
CA LEU A 120 16.21 13.89 -6.60
C LEU A 120 15.20 14.58 -7.50
N PHE A 121 15.37 14.47 -8.80
CA PHE A 121 14.48 15.02 -9.83
C PHE A 121 14.26 16.53 -9.71
N LYS A 122 15.20 17.29 -9.09
CA LYS A 122 15.04 18.72 -8.83
C LYS A 122 14.83 19.52 -10.12
N ASN A 123 15.48 19.13 -11.18
CA ASN A 123 15.45 19.77 -12.49
C ASN A 123 14.62 18.99 -13.53
N GLU A 124 14.00 17.88 -13.11
CA GLU A 124 13.19 17.06 -14.00
C GLU A 124 11.76 17.59 -14.08
N PRO A 125 11.17 17.64 -15.27
CA PRO A 125 9.74 17.91 -15.39
C PRO A 125 8.96 16.76 -14.78
N LEU A 126 7.85 17.07 -14.11
CA LEU A 126 6.89 16.04 -13.74
C LEU A 126 6.30 15.42 -15.02
N PRO A 127 6.08 14.10 -15.04
CA PRO A 127 5.30 13.48 -16.09
C PRO A 127 3.95 14.20 -16.23
N GLU A 128 3.61 14.59 -17.44
CA GLU A 128 2.26 15.12 -17.71
C GLU A 128 1.26 13.97 -17.54
N PRO A 129 0.11 14.26 -16.91
CA PRO A 129 -0.94 13.24 -16.82
C PRO A 129 -1.38 12.83 -18.23
N PRO A 130 -1.72 11.56 -18.45
CA PRO A 130 -2.22 11.10 -19.74
C PRO A 130 -3.40 11.94 -20.18
N HIS A 131 -3.32 12.49 -21.37
CA HIS A 131 -4.33 13.37 -21.96
C HIS A 131 -4.62 14.65 -21.16
N GLU A 132 -5.53 15.44 -21.68
CA GLU A 132 -5.96 16.69 -21.04
C GLU A 132 -6.92 16.47 -19.85
N MET A 133 -6.70 15.41 -19.06
CA MET A 133 -7.52 15.07 -17.89
C MET A 133 -7.59 16.19 -16.83
N HIS A 134 -6.71 17.18 -16.93
CA HIS A 134 -6.73 18.37 -16.09
C HIS A 134 -7.72 19.45 -16.58
N LYS A 135 -8.25 19.31 -17.79
CA LYS A 135 -9.25 20.21 -18.38
C LYS A 135 -10.65 19.59 -18.34
N GLU A 136 -11.00 19.05 -17.21
CA GLU A 136 -12.29 18.39 -17.04
C GLU A 136 -13.45 19.37 -17.11
N THR A 137 -14.43 19.09 -17.97
CA THR A 137 -15.74 19.77 -17.94
C THR A 137 -16.70 19.02 -17.02
N PHE A 138 -17.43 19.75 -16.22
CA PHE A 138 -18.41 19.19 -15.29
C PHE A 138 -19.84 19.25 -15.83
N LYS A 139 -20.05 19.78 -17.02
CA LYS A 139 -21.37 19.85 -17.68
C LYS A 139 -21.94 18.44 -17.84
N GLY A 140 -23.18 18.22 -17.39
CA GLY A 140 -23.84 16.92 -17.45
C GLY A 140 -23.39 15.88 -16.44
N LYS A 141 -22.39 16.15 -15.62
CA LYS A 141 -21.96 15.22 -14.58
C LYS A 141 -22.83 15.30 -13.32
N PRO A 142 -22.91 14.21 -12.55
CA PRO A 142 -23.63 14.20 -11.27
C PRO A 142 -23.10 15.28 -10.32
N GLU A 143 -24.00 15.78 -9.46
CA GLU A 143 -23.69 16.87 -8.54
C GLU A 143 -22.48 16.58 -7.64
N TRP A 144 -22.32 15.34 -7.18
CA TRP A 144 -21.21 14.95 -6.34
C TRP A 144 -19.84 15.06 -7.06
N GLN A 145 -19.78 14.90 -8.39
CA GLN A 145 -18.57 15.13 -9.17
C GLN A 145 -18.29 16.62 -9.41
N ARG A 146 -19.33 17.44 -9.41
CA ARG A 146 -19.24 18.88 -9.64
C ARG A 146 -18.91 19.69 -8.39
N ARG A 147 -18.85 19.06 -7.21
CA ARG A 147 -18.57 19.73 -5.95
C ARG A 147 -17.08 20.04 -5.78
N LYS A 148 -16.80 21.23 -5.25
CA LYS A 148 -15.44 21.79 -5.08
C LYS A 148 -14.57 21.01 -4.07
N THR A 149 -15.15 20.20 -3.21
CA THR A 149 -14.47 19.55 -2.10
C THR A 149 -14.69 18.06 -2.12
N PHE A 150 -13.68 17.34 -2.60
CA PHE A 150 -13.46 15.96 -2.22
C PHE A 150 -12.76 15.94 -0.85
N GLY A 151 -13.50 16.25 0.16
CA GLY A 151 -13.11 16.06 1.53
C GLY A 151 -14.31 15.50 2.27
N PHE A 152 -14.12 14.49 3.04
CA PHE A 152 -15.10 13.64 3.70
C PHE A 152 -16.05 14.32 4.70
N LYS A 153 -16.17 15.63 4.70
CA LYS A 153 -17.13 16.32 5.53
C LYS A 153 -18.31 16.77 4.69
N TRP A 154 -19.26 15.86 4.49
CA TRP A 154 -20.60 16.23 4.14
C TRP A 154 -21.18 17.06 5.29
N ASP A 155 -21.15 18.36 5.16
CA ASP A 155 -21.90 19.25 6.04
C ASP A 155 -23.24 19.52 5.36
N LYS A 156 -24.30 18.91 5.89
CA LYS A 156 -25.67 19.06 5.40
C LYS A 156 -26.16 20.51 5.38
N ASN A 157 -25.50 21.37 6.14
CA ASN A 157 -25.89 22.78 6.36
C ASN A 157 -25.12 23.77 5.48
N LYS A 158 -24.12 23.33 4.70
CA LYS A 158 -23.40 24.22 3.79
C LYS A 158 -24.10 24.28 2.45
N LYS A 159 -24.53 25.48 2.06
CA LYS A 159 -25.00 25.74 0.69
C LYS A 159 -24.01 25.16 -0.31
N VAL A 160 -24.53 24.34 -1.21
CA VAL A 160 -23.75 23.78 -2.32
C VAL A 160 -23.11 24.96 -3.08
N PRO A 161 -21.79 24.99 -3.27
CA PRO A 161 -21.17 26.04 -4.06
C PRO A 161 -21.75 26.02 -5.47
N LYS A 162 -21.90 27.23 -6.05
CA LYS A 162 -22.34 27.41 -7.44
C LYS A 162 -21.62 26.38 -8.33
N VAL A 163 -22.38 25.64 -9.12
CA VAL A 163 -21.87 24.61 -10.01
C VAL A 163 -20.77 25.21 -10.88
N LEU A 164 -19.59 24.64 -10.81
CA LEU A 164 -18.50 25.04 -11.68
C LEU A 164 -18.66 24.29 -12.99
N GLU A 165 -18.83 25.00 -14.09
CA GLU A 165 -18.91 24.41 -15.43
C GLU A 165 -17.54 23.99 -15.93
N GLU A 166 -16.49 24.72 -15.53
CA GLU A 166 -15.09 24.38 -15.79
C GLU A 166 -14.23 24.66 -14.57
N LYS A 167 -13.37 23.75 -14.23
CA LYS A 167 -12.41 23.96 -13.17
C LYS A 167 -11.04 23.44 -13.55
N ARG A 168 -10.06 24.32 -13.49
CA ARG A 168 -8.65 23.95 -13.50
C ARG A 168 -8.17 23.83 -12.04
N TRP A 169 -7.77 22.65 -11.61
CA TRP A 169 -6.95 22.50 -10.42
C TRP A 169 -5.50 22.60 -10.83
N PRO A 170 -4.72 23.48 -10.22
CA PRO A 170 -3.29 23.41 -10.42
C PRO A 170 -2.81 22.07 -9.88
N ILE A 171 -2.15 21.31 -10.75
CA ILE A 171 -1.35 20.15 -10.32
C ILE A 171 -0.40 20.65 -9.26
N ASN A 172 -0.43 20.08 -8.08
CA ASN A 172 0.49 20.45 -7.03
C ASN A 172 1.86 19.82 -7.32
N LYS A 173 2.64 20.46 -8.20
CA LYS A 173 3.95 19.98 -8.64
C LYS A 173 4.85 19.61 -7.46
N PHE A 174 4.83 20.38 -6.40
CA PHE A 174 5.64 20.09 -5.22
C PHE A 174 5.20 18.78 -4.54
N LYS A 175 3.91 18.58 -4.30
CA LYS A 175 3.42 17.35 -3.67
C LYS A 175 3.67 16.12 -4.53
N ASN A 176 3.45 16.23 -5.83
CA ASN A 176 3.67 15.15 -6.76
C ASN A 176 5.16 14.76 -6.83
N MET A 177 6.06 15.74 -6.81
CA MET A 177 7.49 15.49 -6.72
C MET A 177 7.89 14.79 -5.42
N GLN A 178 7.33 15.19 -4.28
CA GLN A 178 7.58 14.54 -3.00
C GLN A 178 7.08 13.09 -2.97
N LEU A 179 5.94 12.81 -3.63
CA LEU A 179 5.43 11.45 -3.80
C LEU A 179 6.42 10.59 -4.59
N LEU A 180 6.90 11.06 -5.75
CA LEU A 180 7.88 10.35 -6.57
C LEU A 180 9.17 10.08 -5.80
N ARG A 181 9.69 11.08 -5.08
CA ARG A 181 10.87 10.93 -4.23
C ARG A 181 10.67 9.90 -3.11
N SER A 182 9.45 9.83 -2.55
CA SER A 182 9.13 8.83 -1.52
C SER A 182 9.07 7.42 -2.09
N LEU A 183 8.73 7.27 -3.38
CA LEU A 183 8.67 5.98 -4.06
C LEU A 183 10.05 5.34 -4.21
N ILE A 184 11.10 6.16 -4.38
CA ILE A 184 12.48 5.65 -4.49
C ILE A 184 12.89 4.85 -3.26
N ALA A 185 12.47 5.25 -2.07
CA ALA A 185 12.77 4.50 -0.85
C ALA A 185 12.09 3.11 -0.83
N ILE A 186 10.94 2.95 -1.51
CA ILE A 186 10.29 1.63 -1.66
C ILE A 186 11.08 0.75 -2.63
N ASP A 187 11.58 1.34 -3.73
CA ASP A 187 12.42 0.63 -4.68
C ASP A 187 13.71 0.12 -4.03
N GLU A 188 14.39 0.98 -3.28
CA GLU A 188 15.57 0.59 -2.48
C GLU A 188 15.24 -0.50 -1.45
N SER A 189 14.08 -0.41 -0.81
CA SER A 189 13.60 -1.40 0.15
C SER A 189 13.42 -2.76 -0.52
N LEU A 190 12.73 -2.78 -1.67
CA LEU A 190 12.53 -4.02 -2.43
C LEU A 190 13.87 -4.62 -2.84
N GLY A 191 14.78 -3.83 -3.42
CA GLY A 191 16.11 -4.29 -3.79
C GLY A 191 16.88 -4.90 -2.62
N SER A 192 16.79 -4.29 -1.43
CA SER A 192 17.45 -4.77 -0.22
C SER A 192 16.85 -6.09 0.30
N VAL A 193 15.54 -6.24 0.24
CA VAL A 193 14.85 -7.48 0.63
C VAL A 193 15.17 -8.61 -0.37
N LEU A 194 15.17 -8.33 -1.68
CA LEU A 194 15.56 -9.32 -2.69
C LEU A 194 16.99 -9.81 -2.48
N LYS A 195 17.92 -8.89 -2.21
CA LYS A 195 19.30 -9.22 -1.88
C LYS A 195 19.39 -10.10 -0.63
N ALA A 196 18.62 -9.79 0.41
CA ALA A 196 18.60 -10.59 1.62
C ALA A 196 18.06 -12.01 1.39
N LEU A 197 17.05 -12.16 0.53
CA LEU A 197 16.52 -13.47 0.13
C LEU A 197 17.56 -14.29 -0.67
N ASP A 198 18.31 -13.62 -1.55
CA ASP A 198 19.41 -14.25 -2.30
C ASP A 198 20.52 -14.75 -1.37
N GLU A 199 20.96 -13.90 -0.43
CA GLU A 199 21.99 -14.20 0.55
C GLU A 199 21.67 -15.39 1.45
N ILE A 200 20.38 -15.65 1.72
CA ILE A 200 19.93 -16.83 2.49
C ILE A 200 19.50 -18.01 1.59
N GLY A 201 19.67 -17.90 0.27
CA GLY A 201 19.35 -18.96 -0.70
C GLY A 201 17.87 -19.19 -0.96
N GLU A 202 17.01 -18.26 -0.60
CA GLU A 202 15.53 -18.40 -0.71
C GLU A 202 14.92 -17.62 -1.89
N LEU A 203 15.68 -16.82 -2.61
CA LEU A 203 15.14 -15.94 -3.66
C LEU A 203 14.38 -16.73 -4.73
N GLU A 204 14.97 -17.79 -5.25
CA GLU A 204 14.38 -18.64 -6.32
C GLU A 204 13.19 -19.48 -5.80
N ASN A 205 13.06 -19.63 -4.48
CA ASN A 205 12.00 -20.40 -3.83
C ASN A 205 10.92 -19.53 -3.18
N THR A 206 10.94 -18.24 -3.43
CA THR A 206 9.99 -17.29 -2.85
C THR A 206 9.10 -16.66 -3.93
N VAL A 207 7.78 -16.73 -3.73
CA VAL A 207 6.82 -15.94 -4.52
C VAL A 207 6.84 -14.51 -4.00
N ILE A 208 7.22 -13.56 -4.86
CA ILE A 208 7.28 -12.14 -4.53
C ILE A 208 6.13 -11.44 -5.23
N ILE A 209 5.29 -10.75 -4.46
CA ILE A 209 4.14 -10.01 -4.97
C ILE A 209 4.30 -8.54 -4.58
N TYR A 210 4.38 -7.67 -5.58
CA TYR A 210 4.37 -6.23 -5.39
C TYR A 210 3.05 -5.65 -5.89
N SER A 211 2.36 -4.92 -5.02
CA SER A 211 1.11 -4.26 -5.35
C SER A 211 0.87 -3.03 -4.46
N SER A 212 -0.28 -2.39 -4.58
CA SER A 212 -0.73 -1.29 -3.74
C SER A 212 -2.16 -1.51 -3.28
N ASP A 213 -2.54 -0.86 -2.17
CA ASP A 213 -3.91 -0.89 -1.65
C ASP A 213 -4.89 -0.09 -2.51
N ASN A 214 -4.43 0.97 -3.16
CA ASN A 214 -5.22 1.82 -4.06
C ASN A 214 -4.31 2.69 -4.93
N GLY A 215 -4.90 3.24 -5.99
CA GLY A 215 -4.30 4.32 -6.76
C GLY A 215 -4.42 5.69 -6.08
N TYR A 216 -4.03 6.75 -6.78
CA TYR A 216 -4.08 8.12 -6.25
C TYR A 216 -4.20 9.14 -7.38
N PHE A 217 -5.09 10.13 -7.24
CA PHE A 217 -5.19 11.25 -8.17
C PHE A 217 -4.07 12.27 -7.90
N MET A 218 -3.26 12.50 -8.92
CA MET A 218 -2.20 13.52 -8.92
C MET A 218 -2.63 14.83 -9.60
N GLY A 219 -3.92 14.98 -9.87
CA GLY A 219 -4.53 16.09 -10.57
C GLY A 219 -5.43 15.66 -11.74
N GLU A 220 -5.43 14.38 -12.09
CA GLU A 220 -6.28 13.83 -13.13
C GLU A 220 -7.76 14.12 -12.83
N HIS A 221 -8.52 14.45 -13.87
CA HIS A 221 -9.92 14.87 -13.76
C HIS A 221 -10.15 16.03 -12.77
N THR A 222 -9.11 16.83 -12.46
CA THR A 222 -9.12 17.85 -11.42
C THR A 222 -9.34 17.31 -9.98
N PHE A 223 -9.20 16.01 -9.77
CA PHE A 223 -9.31 15.38 -8.48
C PHE A 223 -7.95 15.24 -7.78
N LYS A 224 -8.02 15.01 -6.50
CA LYS A 224 -6.90 14.63 -5.63
C LYS A 224 -7.37 13.55 -4.67
N ASP A 225 -6.41 12.86 -4.03
CA ASP A 225 -6.70 11.76 -3.12
C ASP A 225 -7.18 10.52 -3.92
N LYS A 226 -8.12 9.79 -3.45
CA LYS A 226 -8.66 8.53 -3.96
C LYS A 226 -10.15 8.42 -3.62
N ARG A 227 -10.77 7.29 -3.73
CA ARG A 227 -12.16 7.01 -3.32
C ARG A 227 -13.21 7.28 -4.40
N LEU A 228 -12.78 7.37 -5.65
CA LEU A 228 -13.65 7.45 -6.81
C LEU A 228 -13.35 6.28 -7.75
N ALA A 229 -14.36 5.81 -8.47
CA ALA A 229 -14.23 4.73 -9.44
C ALA A 229 -13.65 5.23 -10.77
N TYR A 230 -12.44 5.76 -10.73
CA TYR A 230 -11.65 6.17 -11.88
C TYR A 230 -10.33 5.39 -11.87
N GLU A 231 -9.76 5.13 -13.03
CA GLU A 231 -8.50 4.40 -13.20
C GLU A 231 -7.39 4.91 -12.25
N SER A 232 -7.20 6.23 -12.16
CA SER A 232 -6.19 6.83 -11.27
C SER A 232 -6.37 6.43 -9.78
N SER A 233 -7.58 6.07 -9.37
CA SER A 233 -7.90 5.69 -7.99
C SER A 233 -7.95 4.18 -7.76
N ILE A 234 -8.38 3.41 -8.76
CA ILE A 234 -8.62 1.97 -8.62
C ILE A 234 -7.52 1.10 -9.22
N ARG A 235 -6.81 1.61 -10.23
CA ARG A 235 -5.74 0.87 -10.89
C ARG A 235 -4.47 0.92 -10.04
N VAL A 236 -3.92 -0.25 -9.77
CA VAL A 236 -2.67 -0.44 -9.01
C VAL A 236 -1.73 -1.35 -9.79
N PRO A 237 -0.41 -1.25 -9.55
CA PRO A 237 0.52 -2.22 -10.12
C PRO A 237 0.25 -3.61 -9.52
N MET A 238 0.44 -4.65 -10.32
CA MET A 238 0.51 -6.02 -9.88
C MET A 238 1.71 -6.67 -10.56
N ILE A 239 2.75 -6.94 -9.78
CA ILE A 239 3.98 -7.58 -10.26
C ILE A 239 4.21 -8.82 -9.43
N ILE A 240 4.35 -9.97 -10.09
CA ILE A 240 4.59 -11.25 -9.43
C ILE A 240 5.87 -11.84 -10.01
N SER A 241 6.77 -12.26 -9.14
CA SER A 241 8.00 -12.95 -9.50
C SER A 241 8.05 -14.30 -8.78
N TYR A 242 8.16 -15.35 -9.55
CA TYR A 242 8.45 -16.69 -9.08
C TYR A 242 9.14 -17.48 -10.22
N PRO A 243 10.48 -17.48 -10.27
CA PRO A 243 11.22 -18.00 -11.42
C PRO A 243 10.93 -19.45 -11.79
N LYS A 244 10.52 -20.27 -10.84
CA LYS A 244 10.17 -21.67 -11.06
C LYS A 244 8.91 -21.89 -11.92
N LEU A 245 7.97 -20.92 -11.91
CA LEU A 245 6.69 -21.07 -12.62
C LEU A 245 6.40 -19.93 -13.60
N ILE A 246 7.00 -18.75 -13.41
CA ILE A 246 6.70 -17.55 -14.19
C ILE A 246 7.92 -17.19 -15.02
N SER A 247 7.78 -17.24 -16.33
CA SER A 247 8.84 -16.83 -17.27
C SER A 247 9.13 -15.32 -17.14
N LYS A 248 10.40 -14.95 -17.31
CA LYS A 248 10.79 -13.53 -17.33
C LYS A 248 10.04 -12.77 -18.43
N ASN A 249 9.72 -11.52 -18.17
CA ASN A 249 9.05 -10.60 -19.10
C ASN A 249 7.65 -11.05 -19.56
N THR A 250 6.99 -11.94 -18.80
CA THR A 250 5.58 -12.27 -19.05
C THR A 250 4.71 -11.05 -18.73
N VAL A 251 3.86 -10.66 -19.69
CA VAL A 251 2.88 -9.59 -19.52
C VAL A 251 1.49 -10.19 -19.65
N ILE A 252 0.65 -9.95 -18.67
CA ILE A 252 -0.75 -10.39 -18.62
C ILE A 252 -1.63 -9.15 -18.80
N HIS A 253 -2.53 -9.20 -19.80
CA HIS A 253 -3.43 -8.10 -20.14
C HIS A 253 -4.82 -8.23 -19.52
N GLU A 254 -5.13 -9.39 -18.95
CA GLU A 254 -6.37 -9.67 -18.25
C GLU A 254 -6.47 -8.87 -16.97
N GLN A 255 -7.69 -8.46 -16.63
CA GLN A 255 -7.95 -7.74 -15.39
C GLN A 255 -7.79 -8.65 -14.19
N CYS A 256 -7.00 -8.21 -13.23
CA CYS A 256 -6.79 -8.87 -11.96
C CYS A 256 -7.22 -7.95 -10.81
N LEU A 257 -7.83 -8.51 -9.79
CA LEU A 257 -8.22 -7.80 -8.58
C LEU A 257 -7.37 -8.26 -7.39
N ASN A 258 -6.94 -7.34 -6.55
CA ASN A 258 -6.18 -7.68 -5.32
C ASN A 258 -6.90 -8.70 -4.44
N CYS A 259 -8.23 -8.69 -4.41
CA CYS A 259 -9.01 -9.66 -3.64
C CYS A 259 -8.89 -11.10 -4.17
N LEU A 260 -8.51 -11.30 -5.43
CA LEU A 260 -8.32 -12.64 -6.00
C LEU A 260 -7.06 -13.33 -5.47
N LEU A 261 -6.11 -12.59 -4.90
CA LEU A 261 -4.92 -13.18 -4.28
C LEU A 261 -5.26 -14.11 -3.10
N TYR A 262 -6.42 -13.99 -2.49
CA TYR A 262 -6.87 -14.86 -1.40
C TYR A 262 -8.21 -15.54 -1.66
N THR A 263 -8.83 -15.36 -2.82
CA THR A 263 -10.02 -16.10 -3.20
C THR A 263 -9.71 -17.25 -4.15
N SER A 264 -8.52 -17.30 -4.72
CA SER A 264 -8.06 -18.45 -5.54
C SER A 264 -8.06 -19.74 -4.73
N ASP A 265 -7.70 -19.72 -3.45
CA ASP A 265 -7.75 -20.88 -2.57
C ASP A 265 -9.20 -21.34 -2.29
N ALA A 266 -10.17 -20.41 -2.28
CA ALA A 266 -11.58 -20.76 -2.03
C ALA A 266 -12.28 -21.38 -3.24
N ALA A 267 -11.75 -21.22 -4.46
CA ALA A 267 -12.33 -21.79 -5.67
C ALA A 267 -12.03 -23.28 -5.83
N ASP A 268 -10.97 -23.79 -5.23
CA ASP A 268 -10.58 -25.20 -5.32
C ASP A 268 -11.36 -26.09 -4.33
N GLU A 269 -11.87 -25.53 -3.22
CA GLU A 269 -12.70 -26.27 -2.27
C GLU A 269 -14.10 -26.65 -2.81
N TRP A 270 -14.54 -26.08 -3.95
CA TRP A 270 -15.84 -26.40 -4.57
C TRP A 270 -15.73 -27.44 -5.69
N ARG A 271 -14.55 -28.00 -5.94
CA ARG A 271 -14.31 -29.04 -6.98
C ARG A 271 -14.01 -30.42 -6.43
N SER A 272 -14.09 -30.62 -5.12
CA SER A 272 -13.93 -31.93 -4.48
C SER A 272 -15.26 -32.55 -4.09
#